data_9a7390c2d9019ce9df161f7b3a771439
#
_entry.id   9a7390c2d9019ce9df161f7b3a771439
#
_cell.length_a   1.000
_cell.length_b   1.000
_cell.length_c   1.000
_cell.angle_alpha   90.00
_cell.angle_beta   90.00
_cell.angle_gamma   90.00
#
_symmetry.space_group_name_H-M   'P 1'
#
loop_
_entity.id
_entity.type
_entity.pdbx_description
1 polymer ?
#
loop_
_entity_poly.entity_id
_entity_poly.type
_entity_poly.pdbx_seq_one_letter_code
_entity_poly.pdbx_strand_id
1 'polypeptide(L)' 'MTARILVVDDEPDLEGLLVQKFRHQIREGKVEFLFARDGVEALATLEANHDVDMVVTDIN' A
#
# COMPACT_ATOMS: atom_id res chain seq x y z
N MET A 1 -3.36 11.23 -12.65
CA MET A 1 -2.70 9.94 -12.44
C MET A 1 -2.80 9.52 -11.00
N THR A 2 -3.06 8.24 -10.76
CA THR A 2 -3.14 7.69 -9.42
C THR A 2 -1.85 6.94 -9.08
N ALA A 3 -1.20 7.35 -8.00
CA ALA A 3 -0.03 6.64 -7.51
C ALA A 3 -0.50 5.41 -6.73
N ARG A 4 -0.03 4.22 -7.11
CA ARG A 4 -0.38 2.98 -6.43
C ARG A 4 0.81 2.54 -5.58
N ILE A 5 0.58 2.44 -4.29
CA ILE A 5 1.61 2.21 -3.30
C ILE A 5 1.30 0.93 -2.53
N LEU A 6 2.24 -0.02 -2.59
CA LEU A 6 2.13 -1.24 -1.80
C LEU A 6 2.87 -1.04 -0.49
N VAL A 7 2.17 -1.24 0.61
CA VAL A 7 2.73 -1.13 1.96
C VAL A 7 2.86 -2.54 2.53
N VAL A 8 4.07 -2.92 2.90
CA VAL A 8 4.35 -4.24 3.47
C VAL A 8 4.64 -4.08 4.94
N ASP A 9 3.71 -4.53 5.78
CA ASP A 9 3.83 -4.43 7.22
C ASP A 9 2.86 -5.43 7.86
N ASP A 10 3.26 -6.04 8.97
CA ASP A 10 2.42 -6.99 9.67
C ASP A 10 1.55 -6.34 10.75
N GLU A 11 1.62 -5.03 10.90
CA GLU A 11 0.82 -4.27 11.86
C GLU A 11 -0.53 -3.89 11.25
N PRO A 12 -1.64 -4.51 11.67
CA PRO A 12 -2.94 -4.20 11.09
C PRO A 12 -3.39 -2.76 11.35
N ASP A 13 -2.92 -2.14 12.44
CA ASP A 13 -3.28 -0.76 12.76
C ASP A 13 -2.70 0.24 11.77
N LEU A 14 -1.62 -0.10 11.10
CA LEU A 14 -0.97 0.79 10.14
C LEU A 14 -1.88 1.07 8.95
N GLU A 15 -2.64 0.08 8.49
CA GLU A 15 -3.55 0.26 7.37
C GLU A 15 -4.56 1.39 7.65
N GLY A 16 -5.20 1.32 8.82
CA GLY A 16 -6.17 2.33 9.21
C GLY A 16 -5.57 3.71 9.34
N LEU A 17 -4.37 3.78 9.92
CA LEU A 17 -3.67 5.05 10.09
C LEU A 17 -3.33 5.70 8.75
N LEU A 18 -2.81 4.91 7.81
CA LEU A 18 -2.45 5.44 6.49
C LEU A 18 -3.67 5.87 5.70
N VAL A 19 -4.73 5.06 5.71
CA VAL A 19 -5.96 5.40 5.01
C VAL A 19 -6.56 6.69 5.58
N GLN A 20 -6.55 6.84 6.90
CA GLN A 20 -7.06 8.04 7.54
C GLN A 20 -6.20 9.26 7.23
N LYS A 21 -4.88 9.10 7.30
CA LYS A 21 -3.95 10.20 7.05
C LYS A 21 -4.03 10.71 5.61
N PHE A 22 -4.20 9.81 4.66
CA PHE A 22 -4.22 10.15 3.24
C PHE A 22 -5.62 10.12 2.63
N ARG A 23 -6.66 10.22 3.46
CA ARG A 23 -8.04 10.07 2.98
C ARG A 23 -8.43 11.08 1.90
N HIS A 24 -7.89 12.30 1.97
CA HIS A 24 -8.19 13.33 0.95
C HIS A 24 -7.60 12.93 -0.40
N GLN A 25 -6.35 12.47 -0.39
CA GLN A 25 -5.67 12.05 -1.61
C GLN A 25 -6.32 10.81 -2.20
N ILE A 26 -6.76 9.89 -1.34
CA ILE A 26 -7.47 8.68 -1.79
C ILE A 26 -8.81 9.09 -2.42
N ARG A 27 -9.54 9.96 -1.77
CA ARG A 27 -10.84 10.42 -2.28
C ARG A 27 -10.71 11.13 -3.61
N GLU A 28 -9.63 11.91 -3.78
CA GLU A 28 -9.38 12.63 -5.03
C GLU A 28 -8.76 11.74 -6.12
N GLY A 29 -8.50 10.48 -5.83
CA GLY A 29 -7.91 9.56 -6.78
C GLY A 29 -6.44 9.80 -7.04
N LYS A 30 -5.75 10.48 -6.14
CA LYS A 30 -4.32 10.78 -6.30
C LYS A 30 -3.44 9.65 -5.82
N VAL A 31 -3.92 8.86 -4.85
CA VAL A 31 -3.16 7.75 -4.28
C VAL A 31 -4.09 6.58 -3.99
N GLU A 32 -3.57 5.39 -4.17
CA GLU A 32 -4.26 4.15 -3.82
C GLU A 32 -3.27 3.26 -3.08
N PHE A 33 -3.68 2.75 -1.93
CA PHE A 33 -2.85 1.87 -1.12
C PHE A 33 -3.24 0.42 -1.31
N LEU A 34 -2.23 -0.43 -1.41
CA LEU A 34 -2.35 -1.88 -1.35
C LEU A 34 -1.57 -2.33 -0.13
N PHE A 35 -2.01 -3.39 0.53
CA PHE A 35 -1.38 -3.85 1.75
C PHE A 35 -0.99 -5.32 1.66
N ALA A 36 0.17 -5.65 2.20
CA ALA A 36 0.66 -7.01 2.34
C ALA A 36 1.27 -7.15 3.72
N ARG A 37 1.16 -8.33 4.31
CA ARG A 37 1.66 -8.57 5.66
C ARG A 37 3.13 -8.98 5.68
N ASP A 38 3.59 -9.58 4.60
CA ASP A 38 4.96 -10.07 4.51
C ASP A 38 5.42 -10.09 3.05
N GLY A 39 6.65 -10.55 2.84
CA GLY A 39 7.23 -10.59 1.50
C GLY A 39 6.50 -11.53 0.54
N VAL A 40 5.96 -12.62 1.06
CA VAL A 40 5.23 -13.58 0.23
C VAL A 40 3.96 -12.95 -0.33
N GLU A 41 3.19 -12.30 0.55
CA GLU A 41 1.99 -11.58 0.11
C GLU A 41 2.34 -10.42 -0.81
N ALA A 42 3.44 -9.72 -0.52
CA ALA A 42 3.89 -8.62 -1.36
C ALA A 42 4.20 -9.08 -2.78
N LEU A 43 4.90 -10.19 -2.93
CA LEU A 43 5.19 -10.74 -4.25
C LEU A 43 3.93 -11.14 -4.99
N ALA A 44 3.00 -11.79 -4.30
CA ALA A 44 1.72 -12.17 -4.90
C ALA A 44 0.94 -10.95 -5.35
N THR A 45 0.95 -9.88 -4.53
CA THR A 45 0.27 -8.64 -4.87
C THR A 45 0.90 -7.98 -6.09
N LEU A 46 2.22 -7.96 -6.16
CA LEU A 46 2.94 -7.37 -7.29
C LEU A 46 2.69 -8.16 -8.58
N GLU A 47 2.61 -9.48 -8.49
CA GLU A 47 2.30 -10.31 -9.65
C GLU A 47 0.89 -10.06 -10.18
N ALA A 48 -0.05 -9.80 -9.28
CA ALA A 48 -1.44 -9.53 -9.66
C ALA A 48 -1.66 -8.08 -10.08
N ASN A 49 -0.77 -7.17 -9.70
CA ASN A 49 -0.90 -5.73 -9.94
C ASN A 49 0.40 -5.16 -10.49
N HIS A 50 0.54 -5.19 -11.81
CA HIS A 50 1.78 -4.74 -12.48
C HIS A 50 1.96 -3.23 -12.49
N ASP A 51 0.96 -2.48 -12.03
CA ASP A 51 0.95 -1.03 -12.05
C ASP A 51 1.25 -0.38 -10.70
N VAL A 52 1.87 -1.13 -9.79
CA VAL A 52 2.32 -0.58 -8.52
C VAL A 52 3.52 0.32 -8.76
N ASP A 53 3.42 1.56 -8.28
CA ASP A 53 4.46 2.57 -8.48
C ASP A 53 5.53 2.56 -7.40
N MET A 54 5.17 2.18 -6.18
CA MET A 54 6.08 2.24 -5.05
C MET A 54 5.79 1.13 -4.06
N VAL A 55 6.84 0.58 -3.47
CA VAL A 55 6.73 -0.39 -2.38
C VAL A 55 7.37 0.21 -1.14
N VAL A 56 6.60 0.27 -0.05
CA VAL A 56 7.09 0.74 1.24
C VAL A 56 7.10 -0.44 2.19
N THR A 57 8.25 -0.75 2.74
CA THR A 57 8.37 -1.84 3.69
C THR A 57 9.01 -1.33 4.96
N ASP A 58 8.52 -1.83 6.10
CA ASP A 58 9.10 -1.53 7.39
C ASP A 58 10.24 -2.51 7.62
N ILE A 59 11.44 -1.96 7.76
CA ILE A 59 12.65 -2.76 7.98
C ILE A 59 13.06 -2.59 9.43
N ASN A 60 12.73 -3.55 10.25
CA ASN A 60 13.19 -3.59 11.63
C ASN A 60 14.42 -4.46 11.76
#